data_cb77da456524f774c68915d49a7aedac
#
_entry.id   cb77da456524f774c68915d49a7aedac
#
_cell.length_a   1.000
_cell.length_b   1.000
_cell.length_c   1.000
_cell.angle_alpha   90.00
_cell.angle_beta   90.00
_cell.angle_gamma   90.00
#
_symmetry.space_group_name_H-M   'P 1'
#
loop_
_entity.id
_entity.type
_entity.pdbx_description
1 polymer ?
#
loop_
_entity_poly.entity_id
_entity_poly.type
_entity_poly.pdbx_seq_one_letter_code
_entity_poly.pdbx_strand_id
1 'polypeptide(L)' 'MAKKVTEKITRDVLRGMKKGETITVMCANGYDLDSQKNTAYAMRKLEGQRFTCKSDGLQLTVTHNGTE' A
#
# COMPACT_ATOMS: atom_id res chain seq x y z
N MET A 1 -4.82 8.68 14.73
CA MET A 1 -4.95 8.93 13.29
C MET A 1 -3.85 8.23 12.52
N ALA A 2 -4.21 7.35 11.68
CA ALA A 2 -3.21 6.51 11.03
C ALA A 2 -3.12 6.71 9.52
N LYS A 3 -3.75 7.73 8.99
CA LYS A 3 -3.78 7.96 7.57
C LYS A 3 -2.63 8.85 7.13
N LYS A 4 -1.86 8.37 6.17
CA LYS A 4 -0.79 9.15 5.53
C LYS A 4 -1.11 9.32 4.06
N VAL A 5 -0.61 10.42 3.49
CA VAL A 5 -0.66 10.65 2.06
C VAL A 5 0.77 10.68 1.55
N THR A 6 1.05 9.93 0.49
CA THR A 6 2.38 9.85 -0.10
C THR A 6 2.23 9.81 -1.63
N GLU A 7 3.30 10.15 -2.33
CA GLU A 7 3.27 10.16 -3.80
C GLU A 7 3.25 8.76 -4.40
N LYS A 8 3.82 7.78 -3.72
CA LYS A 8 3.95 6.44 -4.27
C LYS A 8 4.07 5.41 -3.16
N ILE A 9 3.49 4.25 -3.38
CA ILE A 9 3.67 3.11 -2.50
C ILE A 9 4.99 2.44 -2.84
N THR A 10 5.92 2.41 -1.89
CA THR A 10 7.21 1.75 -2.04
C THR A 10 7.40 0.77 -0.90
N ARG A 11 8.40 -0.10 -1.02
CA ARG A 11 8.70 -1.06 0.04
C ARG A 11 9.04 -0.37 1.36
N ASP A 12 9.79 0.74 1.29
CA ASP A 12 10.17 1.47 2.50
C ASP A 12 8.96 2.07 3.19
N VAL A 13 8.03 2.62 2.42
CA VAL A 13 6.77 3.15 2.94
C VAL A 13 5.97 2.05 3.63
N LEU A 14 5.83 0.90 2.96
CA LEU A 14 5.06 -0.22 3.50
C LEU A 14 5.72 -0.82 4.73
N ARG A 15 7.05 -0.93 4.72
CA ARG A 15 7.79 -1.46 5.86
C ARG A 15 7.62 -0.61 7.11
N GLY A 16 7.48 0.69 6.94
CA GLY A 16 7.28 1.61 8.05
C GLY A 16 5.85 1.69 8.57
N MET A 17 4.90 1.03 7.92
CA MET A 17 3.51 1.06 8.35
C MET A 17 3.27 0.19 9.57
N LYS A 18 2.38 0.66 10.45
CA LYS A 18 1.94 -0.09 11.62
C LYS A 18 0.55 -0.64 11.37
N LYS A 19 0.17 -1.66 12.10
CA LYS A 19 -1.16 -2.25 12.00
C LYS A 19 -2.24 -1.19 12.16
N GLY A 20 -3.18 -1.17 11.23
CA GLY A 20 -4.27 -0.20 11.22
C GLY A 20 -3.99 1.09 10.47
N GLU A 21 -2.74 1.34 10.08
CA GLU A 21 -2.41 2.52 9.28
C GLU A 21 -2.93 2.38 7.85
N THR A 22 -3.33 3.51 7.29
CA THR A 22 -3.82 3.58 5.91
C THR A 22 -3.06 4.66 5.15
N ILE A 23 -2.65 4.33 3.94
CA ILE A 23 -1.99 5.27 3.03
C ILE A 23 -2.83 5.37 1.77
N THR A 24 -3.03 6.60 1.28
CA THR A 24 -3.74 6.86 0.04
C THR A 24 -2.80 7.56 -0.93
N VAL A 25 -2.73 7.06 -2.17
CA VAL A 25 -1.91 7.66 -3.22
C VAL A 25 -2.72 7.80 -4.49
N MET A 26 -2.36 8.79 -5.31
CA MET A 26 -2.90 8.93 -6.65
C MET A 26 -1.89 8.35 -7.64
N CYS A 27 -2.33 7.36 -8.40
CA CYS A 27 -1.48 6.73 -9.40
C CYS A 27 -1.56 7.48 -10.72
N ALA A 28 -0.51 7.42 -11.51
CA ALA A 28 -0.43 8.15 -12.77
C ALA A 28 -1.32 7.53 -13.84
N ASN A 29 -1.46 6.20 -13.83
CA ASN A 29 -2.26 5.44 -14.80
C ASN A 29 -2.51 4.03 -14.26
N GLY A 30 -3.22 3.21 -15.03
CA GLY A 30 -3.55 1.85 -14.61
C GLY A 30 -2.34 0.94 -14.39
N TYR A 31 -1.29 1.12 -15.16
CA TYR A 31 -0.05 0.35 -14.97
C TYR A 31 0.62 0.72 -13.64
N ASP A 32 0.64 1.99 -13.32
CA ASP A 32 1.20 2.47 -12.07
C ASP A 32 0.40 1.94 -10.87
N LEU A 33 -0.92 1.94 -11.01
CA LEU A 33 -1.82 1.38 -10.00
C LEU A 33 -1.51 -0.09 -9.74
N ASP A 34 -1.42 -0.89 -10.79
CA ASP A 34 -1.13 -2.32 -10.67
C ASP A 34 0.25 -2.56 -10.08
N SER A 35 1.24 -1.79 -10.50
CA SER A 35 2.60 -1.90 -10.00
C SER A 35 2.66 -1.65 -8.49
N GLN A 36 1.98 -0.63 -8.01
CA GLN A 36 1.96 -0.31 -6.59
C GLN A 36 1.19 -1.34 -5.78
N LYS A 37 0.08 -1.88 -6.32
CA LYS A 37 -0.63 -2.99 -5.68
C LYS A 37 0.27 -4.22 -5.56
N ASN A 38 1.00 -4.54 -6.62
CA ASN A 38 1.91 -5.68 -6.62
C ASN A 38 3.03 -5.50 -5.59
N THR A 39 3.51 -4.27 -5.41
CA THR A 39 4.51 -3.97 -4.39
C THR A 39 3.97 -4.31 -3.00
N ALA A 40 2.72 -3.94 -2.71
CA ALA A 40 2.10 -4.25 -1.42
C ALA A 40 1.95 -5.77 -1.23
N TYR A 41 1.50 -6.49 -2.25
CA TYR A 41 1.35 -7.94 -2.13
C TYR A 41 2.69 -8.66 -2.01
N ALA A 42 3.73 -8.15 -2.66
CA ALA A 42 5.06 -8.74 -2.54
C ALA A 42 5.60 -8.66 -1.12
N MET A 43 5.24 -7.64 -0.35
CA MET A 43 5.68 -7.51 1.04
C MET A 43 5.18 -8.66 1.92
N ARG A 44 4.05 -9.27 1.56
CA ARG A 44 3.57 -10.44 2.29
C ARG A 44 4.53 -11.60 2.15
N LYS A 45 5.04 -11.84 0.94
CA LYS A 45 6.00 -12.91 0.70
C LYS A 45 7.37 -12.62 1.30
N LEU A 46 7.79 -11.36 1.23
CA LEU A 46 9.14 -10.99 1.65
C LEU A 46 9.27 -10.79 3.15
N GLU A 47 8.25 -10.23 3.79
CA GLU A 47 8.33 -9.82 5.19
C GLU A 47 7.11 -10.21 6.02
N GLY A 48 6.18 -10.97 5.46
CA GLY A 48 4.99 -11.42 6.18
C GLY A 48 3.98 -10.34 6.50
N GLN A 49 4.13 -9.15 5.92
CA GLN A 49 3.20 -8.04 6.16
C GLN A 49 1.97 -8.18 5.27
N ARG A 50 0.80 -8.00 5.87
CA ARG A 50 -0.47 -8.16 5.17
C ARG A 50 -1.10 -6.79 4.91
N PHE A 51 -1.53 -6.58 3.69
CA PHE A 51 -2.14 -5.33 3.26
C PHE A 51 -3.46 -5.57 2.53
N THR A 52 -4.39 -4.64 2.71
CA THR A 52 -5.60 -4.57 1.91
C THR A 52 -5.46 -3.39 0.96
N CYS A 53 -5.60 -3.64 -0.34
CA CYS A 53 -5.53 -2.61 -1.36
C CYS A 53 -6.92 -2.37 -1.94
N LYS A 54 -7.33 -1.11 -1.98
CA LYS A 54 -8.58 -0.70 -2.62
C LYS A 54 -8.27 0.40 -3.60
N SER A 55 -8.99 0.41 -4.73
CA SER A 55 -8.80 1.46 -5.71
C SER A 55 -10.14 2.09 -6.08
N ASP A 56 -10.09 3.39 -6.34
CA ASP A 56 -11.23 4.15 -6.83
C ASP A 56 -10.69 5.01 -7.98
N GLY A 57 -10.92 4.57 -9.20
CA GLY A 57 -10.24 5.14 -10.36
C GLY A 57 -8.75 4.91 -10.24
N LEU A 58 -7.96 5.99 -10.20
CA LEU A 58 -6.51 5.90 -10.03
C LEU A 58 -6.06 6.17 -8.59
N GLN A 59 -6.99 6.33 -7.67
CA GLN A 59 -6.66 6.50 -6.26
C GLN A 59 -6.50 5.11 -5.62
N LEU A 60 -5.35 4.86 -5.04
CA LEU A 60 -5.06 3.59 -4.37
C LEU A 60 -4.99 3.82 -2.87
N THR A 61 -5.73 3.03 -2.12
CA THR A 61 -5.71 3.04 -0.66
C THR A 61 -5.18 1.71 -0.16
N VAL A 62 -4.14 1.75 0.65
CA VAL A 62 -3.49 0.57 1.22
C VAL A 62 -3.60 0.63 2.73
N THR A 63 -4.13 -0.44 3.33
CA THR A 63 -4.27 -0.55 4.79
C THR A 63 -3.41 -1.70 5.28
N HIS A 64 -2.63 -1.46 6.34
CA HIS A 64 -1.81 -2.49 6.96
C HIS A 64 -2.66 -3.31 7.91
N ASN A 65 -2.74 -4.62 7.68
CA ASN A 65 -3.57 -5.54 8.46
C ASN A 65 -2.79 -6.33 9.51
N GLY A 66 -1.53 -6.02 9.68
CA GLY A 66 -0.67 -6.71 10.64
C GLY A 66 0.37 -7.58 9.95
N THR A 67 1.11 -8.33 10.74
CA THR A 67 2.17 -9.21 10.26
C THR A 67 1.78 -10.66 10.53
N GLU A 68 2.06 -11.55 9.58
CA GLU A 68 1.82 -12.98 9.78
C GLU A 68 2.73 -13.57 10.82
#